data_1ceb545cf6627ce2a658fb0334ea225d
#
_entry.id   1ceb545cf6627ce2a658fb0334ea225d
#
_cell.length_a   1.000
_cell.length_b   1.000
_cell.length_c   1.000
_cell.angle_alpha   90.00
_cell.angle_beta   90.00
_cell.angle_gamma   90.00
#
_symmetry.space_group_name_H-M   'P 1'
#
loop_
_entity.id
_entity.type
_entity.pdbx_description
1 polymer ?
#
loop_
_entity_poly.entity_id
_entity_poly.type
_entity_poly.pdbx_seq_one_letter_code
_entity_poly.pdbx_strand_id
1 'polypeptide(L)'
;MQRKSIGSDGAERLRAISLLSGLTAAECQMLARMVDEVVMEPGEELMHEGDFGYEAVFLEEGSANVVQDGVTINTVGPGDAVGELAVLDTGGTRTASVVATTPLRGLVLTSHFMHHVRQQMPALAEVIDREAAEHRERDRLRASGQPVD
;
A
#
# COMPACT_ATOMS: atom_id res chain seq x y z
N MET A 1 7.95 2.49 14.88
CA MET A 1 7.25 3.06 13.71
C MET A 1 6.73 4.44 14.05
N GLN A 2 7.00 5.41 13.21
CA GLN A 2 6.46 6.76 13.35
C GLN A 2 5.52 7.06 12.19
N ARG A 3 4.41 7.73 12.47
CA ARG A 3 3.40 8.06 11.49
C ARG A 3 2.96 9.51 11.68
N LYS A 4 2.88 10.27 10.58
CA LYS A 4 2.47 11.68 10.62
C LYS A 4 1.81 12.09 9.31
N SER A 5 1.05 13.18 9.33
CA SER A 5 0.47 13.78 8.13
C SER A 5 1.58 14.36 7.25
N ILE A 6 1.42 14.29 5.92
CA ILE A 6 2.47 14.69 5.00
C ILE A 6 2.43 16.16 4.58
N GLY A 7 1.35 16.86 4.85
CA GLY A 7 1.27 18.29 4.53
C GLY A 7 1.39 18.61 3.05
N SER A 8 1.96 19.81 2.75
CA SER A 8 2.01 20.34 1.38
C SER A 8 2.95 19.59 0.44
N ASP A 9 3.98 18.92 0.97
CA ASP A 9 4.90 18.13 0.14
C ASP A 9 4.26 16.84 -0.37
N GLY A 10 3.13 16.47 0.21
CA GLY A 10 2.45 15.24 -0.13
C GLY A 10 1.93 15.17 -1.56
N ALA A 11 1.55 16.30 -2.14
CA ALA A 11 1.02 16.33 -3.50
C ALA A 11 2.05 15.82 -4.52
N GLU A 12 3.30 16.27 -4.42
CA GLU A 12 4.36 15.80 -5.32
C GLU A 12 4.69 14.33 -5.09
N ARG A 13 4.71 13.91 -3.84
CA ARG A 13 4.98 12.52 -3.48
C ARG A 13 3.89 11.60 -4.02
N LEU A 14 2.62 12.03 -3.98
CA LEU A 14 1.52 11.27 -4.57
C LEU A 14 1.66 11.14 -6.09
N ARG A 15 2.05 12.22 -6.76
CA ARG A 15 2.21 12.19 -8.23
C ARG A 15 3.36 11.27 -8.66
N ALA A 16 4.32 11.01 -7.80
CA ALA A 16 5.40 10.07 -8.08
C ALA A 16 4.94 8.61 -8.08
N ILE A 17 3.77 8.32 -7.50
CA ILE A 17 3.16 7.00 -7.58
C ILE A 17 2.61 6.83 -8.99
N SER A 18 3.08 5.83 -9.74
CA SER A 18 2.71 5.66 -11.14
C SER A 18 1.19 5.55 -11.35
N LEU A 19 0.51 4.88 -10.42
CA LEU A 19 -0.93 4.72 -10.42
C LEU A 19 -1.67 6.06 -10.36
N LEU A 20 -1.07 7.06 -9.72
CA LEU A 20 -1.66 8.38 -9.48
C LEU A 20 -1.09 9.47 -10.40
N SER A 21 -0.21 9.11 -11.32
CA SER A 21 0.49 10.07 -12.19
C SER A 21 -0.44 10.83 -13.14
N GLY A 22 -1.62 10.29 -13.43
CA GLY A 22 -2.61 10.95 -14.27
C GLY A 22 -3.46 12.01 -13.57
N LEU A 23 -3.29 12.18 -12.27
CA LEU A 23 -4.07 13.16 -11.50
C LEU A 23 -3.56 14.58 -11.73
N THR A 24 -4.46 15.54 -11.64
CA THR A 24 -4.09 16.96 -11.68
C THR A 24 -3.39 17.37 -10.39
N ALA A 25 -2.68 18.49 -10.42
CA ALA A 25 -2.06 19.04 -9.21
C ALA A 25 -3.09 19.33 -8.12
N ALA A 26 -4.26 19.86 -8.50
CA ALA A 26 -5.33 20.16 -7.56
C ALA A 26 -5.87 18.87 -6.89
N GLU A 27 -6.05 17.81 -7.67
CA GLU A 27 -6.48 16.52 -7.14
C GLU A 27 -5.47 15.94 -6.15
N CYS A 28 -4.18 16.01 -6.49
CA CYS A 28 -3.13 15.54 -5.60
C CYS A 28 -3.06 16.36 -4.30
N GLN A 29 -3.24 17.67 -4.38
CA GLN A 29 -3.26 18.53 -3.20
C GLN A 29 -4.42 18.17 -2.26
N MET A 30 -5.57 17.88 -2.83
CA MET A 30 -6.73 17.46 -2.05
C MET A 30 -6.49 16.11 -1.38
N LEU A 31 -6.00 15.12 -2.15
CA LEU A 31 -5.76 13.77 -1.66
C LEU A 31 -4.64 13.72 -0.62
N ALA A 32 -3.65 14.60 -0.72
CA ALA A 32 -2.54 14.67 0.22
C ALA A 32 -3.00 14.88 1.68
N ARG A 33 -4.16 15.48 1.88
CA ARG A 33 -4.74 15.70 3.21
C ARG A 33 -5.22 14.38 3.86
N MET A 34 -5.38 13.34 3.07
CA MET A 34 -5.89 12.04 3.51
C MET A 34 -4.81 10.97 3.52
N VAL A 35 -3.54 11.37 3.43
CA VAL A 35 -2.39 10.47 3.34
C VAL A 35 -1.44 10.79 4.49
N ASP A 36 -0.90 9.75 5.10
CA ASP A 36 0.12 9.89 6.14
C ASP A 36 1.46 9.36 5.63
N GLU A 37 2.52 9.78 6.31
CA GLU A 37 3.84 9.21 6.12
C GLU A 37 4.10 8.19 7.23
N VAL A 38 4.71 7.06 6.90
CA VAL A 38 5.20 6.11 7.87
C VAL A 38 6.73 5.99 7.71
N VAL A 39 7.42 5.97 8.85
CA VAL A 39 8.88 5.76 8.92
C VAL A 39 9.13 4.60 9.87
N MET A 40 9.94 3.63 9.45
CA MET A 40 10.17 2.41 10.19
C MET A 40 11.65 2.05 10.22
N GLU A 41 12.04 1.37 11.31
CA GLU A 41 13.35 0.78 11.45
C GLU A 41 13.32 -0.71 11.10
N PRO A 42 14.46 -1.32 10.74
CA PRO A 42 14.51 -2.76 10.46
C PRO A 42 13.94 -3.58 11.61
N GLY A 43 13.15 -4.59 11.25
CA GLY A 43 12.51 -5.49 12.22
C GLY A 43 11.15 -5.03 12.69
N GLU A 44 10.77 -3.77 12.44
CA GLU A 44 9.43 -3.30 12.79
C GLU A 44 8.40 -3.86 11.82
N GLU A 45 7.21 -4.16 12.33
CA GLU A 45 6.12 -4.75 11.56
C GLU A 45 5.16 -3.65 11.12
N LEU A 46 4.98 -3.52 9.81
CA LEU A 46 4.05 -2.55 9.23
C LEU A 46 2.60 -3.06 9.27
N MET A 47 2.45 -4.35 9.00
CA MET A 47 1.15 -5.03 8.99
C MET A 47 1.35 -6.40 9.62
N HIS A 48 0.32 -6.88 10.32
CA HIS A 48 0.35 -8.19 10.97
C HIS A 48 -0.72 -9.10 10.37
N GLU A 49 -0.31 -10.31 9.98
CA GLU A 49 -1.20 -11.34 9.44
C GLU A 49 -2.34 -11.63 10.42
N GLY A 50 -3.57 -11.64 9.91
CA GLY A 50 -4.76 -11.88 10.71
C GLY A 50 -5.42 -10.64 11.29
N ASP A 51 -4.71 -9.51 11.34
CA ASP A 51 -5.30 -8.25 11.81
C ASP A 51 -6.23 -7.65 10.75
N PHE A 52 -7.23 -6.89 11.19
CA PHE A 52 -8.04 -6.12 10.27
C PHE A 52 -7.21 -4.98 9.67
N GLY A 53 -7.38 -4.75 8.39
CA GLY A 53 -6.63 -3.70 7.70
C GLY A 53 -7.47 -2.97 6.68
N TYR A 54 -7.45 -1.63 6.76
CA TYR A 54 -8.23 -0.76 5.91
C TYR A 54 -7.36 0.23 5.14
N GLU A 55 -6.04 0.09 5.25
CA GLU A 55 -5.09 1.02 4.65
C GLU A 55 -4.11 0.29 3.76
N ALA A 56 -3.68 0.97 2.70
CA ALA A 56 -2.58 0.50 1.85
C ALA A 56 -1.36 1.38 2.10
N VAL A 57 -0.17 0.81 1.95
CA VAL A 57 1.08 1.57 2.08
C VAL A 57 1.87 1.45 0.80
N PHE A 58 2.28 2.60 0.27
CA PHE A 58 3.14 2.70 -0.89
C PHE A 58 4.56 2.97 -0.43
N LEU A 59 5.50 2.08 -0.78
CA LEU A 59 6.89 2.20 -0.35
C LEU A 59 7.64 3.19 -1.22
N GLU A 60 8.27 4.19 -0.58
CA GLU A 60 9.10 5.18 -1.26
C GLU A 60 10.58 4.87 -1.12
N GLU A 61 11.00 4.41 0.05
CA GLU A 61 12.39 4.08 0.35
C GLU A 61 12.44 2.85 1.24
N GLY A 62 13.49 2.06 1.07
CA GLY A 62 13.70 0.88 1.88
C GLY A 62 12.99 -0.36 1.33
N SER A 63 13.08 -1.44 2.09
CA SER A 63 12.53 -2.73 1.69
C SER A 63 11.89 -3.44 2.88
N ALA A 64 11.00 -4.39 2.57
CA ALA A 64 10.32 -5.20 3.57
C ALA A 64 10.07 -6.61 3.03
N ASN A 65 9.95 -7.56 3.95
CA ASN A 65 9.55 -8.92 3.63
C ASN A 65 8.06 -9.08 3.88
N VAL A 66 7.39 -9.76 2.95
CA VAL A 66 6.00 -10.19 3.11
C VAL A 66 6.05 -11.63 3.62
N VAL A 67 5.48 -11.85 4.81
CA VAL A 67 5.60 -13.14 5.52
C VAL A 67 4.19 -13.70 5.75
N GLN A 68 3.99 -14.94 5.30
CA GLN A 68 2.73 -15.66 5.49
C GLN A 68 3.01 -17.02 6.13
N ASP A 69 2.33 -17.33 7.22
CA ASP A 69 2.52 -18.57 7.97
C ASP A 69 4.00 -18.80 8.33
N GLY A 70 4.71 -17.73 8.69
CA GLY A 70 6.12 -17.80 9.07
C GLY A 70 7.10 -17.92 7.91
N VAL A 71 6.62 -17.89 6.67
CA VAL A 71 7.46 -18.02 5.47
C VAL A 71 7.46 -16.71 4.69
N THR A 72 8.66 -16.25 4.33
CA THR A 72 8.78 -15.08 3.43
C THR A 72 8.34 -15.47 2.04
N ILE A 73 7.23 -14.90 1.58
CA ILE A 73 6.66 -15.20 0.26
C ILE A 73 7.02 -14.15 -0.77
N ASN A 74 7.48 -12.98 -0.36
CA ASN A 74 7.85 -11.90 -1.26
C ASN A 74 8.73 -10.88 -0.54
N THR A 75 9.49 -10.12 -1.33
CA THR A 75 10.22 -8.94 -0.86
C THR A 75 9.71 -7.76 -1.67
N VAL A 76 9.43 -6.66 -1.00
CA VAL A 76 8.91 -5.43 -1.62
C VAL A 76 9.89 -4.28 -1.38
N GLY A 77 9.91 -3.33 -2.28
CA GLY A 77 10.81 -2.19 -2.24
C GLY A 77 10.17 -0.93 -2.83
N PRO A 78 10.99 0.10 -3.12
CA PRO A 78 10.48 1.36 -3.66
C PRO A 78 9.62 1.16 -4.90
N GLY A 79 8.46 1.79 -4.93
CA GLY A 79 7.49 1.65 -6.01
C GLY A 79 6.43 0.59 -5.79
N ASP A 80 6.60 -0.28 -4.80
CA ASP A 80 5.62 -1.33 -4.48
C ASP A 80 4.60 -0.82 -3.49
N ALA A 81 3.40 -1.40 -3.54
CA ALA A 81 2.34 -1.15 -2.58
C ALA A 81 2.00 -2.43 -1.83
N VAL A 82 1.65 -2.30 -0.55
CA VAL A 82 1.23 -3.42 0.29
C VAL A 82 -0.09 -3.09 0.97
N GLY A 83 -0.89 -4.12 1.23
CA GLY A 83 -2.13 -3.98 1.99
C GLY A 83 -3.35 -3.61 1.16
N GLU A 84 -3.22 -3.37 -0.13
CA GLU A 84 -4.33 -2.94 -0.99
C GLU A 84 -5.48 -3.96 -1.05
N LEU A 85 -5.20 -5.24 -0.87
CA LEU A 85 -6.25 -6.26 -0.84
C LEU A 85 -7.20 -6.07 0.33
N ALA A 86 -6.67 -5.75 1.51
CA ALA A 86 -7.49 -5.51 2.70
C ALA A 86 -8.32 -4.23 2.56
N VAL A 87 -7.83 -3.25 1.80
CA VAL A 87 -8.57 -2.02 1.53
C VAL A 87 -9.80 -2.29 0.65
N LEU A 88 -9.68 -3.23 -0.28
CA LEU A 88 -10.78 -3.62 -1.19
C LEU A 88 -11.82 -4.48 -0.49
N ASP A 89 -11.38 -5.39 0.39
CA ASP A 89 -12.26 -6.29 1.12
C ASP A 89 -12.72 -5.61 2.42
N THR A 90 -13.87 -4.96 2.38
CA THR A 90 -14.43 -4.34 3.58
C THR A 90 -14.60 -5.39 4.68
N GLY A 91 -13.83 -5.24 5.76
CA GLY A 91 -13.80 -6.21 6.85
C GLY A 91 -12.83 -7.35 6.66
N GLY A 92 -12.01 -7.32 5.61
CA GLY A 92 -10.99 -8.33 5.37
C GLY A 92 -9.83 -8.24 6.35
N THR A 93 -9.23 -9.40 6.66
CA THR A 93 -8.02 -9.46 7.48
C THR A 93 -6.78 -9.46 6.59
N ARG A 94 -5.66 -9.03 7.16
CA ARG A 94 -4.37 -9.08 6.48
C ARG A 94 -4.00 -10.53 6.17
N THR A 95 -3.63 -10.80 4.93
CA THR A 95 -3.26 -12.15 4.48
C THR A 95 -1.81 -12.48 4.83
N ALA A 96 -1.01 -11.48 5.14
CA ALA A 96 0.39 -11.65 5.47
C ALA A 96 0.87 -10.52 6.38
N SER A 97 1.98 -10.75 7.06
CA SER A 97 2.70 -9.71 7.78
C SER A 97 3.68 -9.02 6.83
N VAL A 98 3.98 -7.74 7.08
CA VAL A 98 4.98 -6.99 6.33
C VAL A 98 5.98 -6.43 7.34
N VAL A 99 7.23 -6.87 7.23
CA VAL A 99 8.30 -6.56 8.20
C VAL A 99 9.43 -5.83 7.49
N ALA A 100 9.77 -4.65 7.98
CA ALA A 100 10.86 -3.86 7.40
C ALA A 100 12.19 -4.60 7.54
N THR A 101 12.97 -4.66 6.46
CA THR A 101 14.32 -5.26 6.46
C THR A 101 15.41 -4.21 6.45
N THR A 102 15.07 -2.98 6.06
CA THR A 102 15.94 -1.80 6.08
C THR A 102 15.16 -0.64 6.70
N PRO A 103 15.79 0.50 6.99
CA PRO A 103 15.00 1.70 7.25
C PRO A 103 14.06 1.93 6.08
N LEU A 104 12.80 2.24 6.37
CA LEU A 104 11.74 2.28 5.38
C LEU A 104 10.93 3.57 5.53
N ARG A 105 10.55 4.16 4.41
CA ARG A 105 9.61 5.27 4.37
C ARG A 105 8.55 5.01 3.32
N GLY A 106 7.30 5.29 3.67
CA GLY A 106 6.18 5.08 2.75
C GLY A 106 5.05 6.06 2.98
N LEU A 107 4.10 6.02 2.04
CA LEU A 107 2.86 6.79 2.12
C LEU A 107 1.72 5.86 2.48
N VAL A 108 0.96 6.23 3.50
CA VAL A 108 -0.21 5.47 3.94
C VAL A 108 -1.44 6.06 3.25
N LEU A 109 -2.04 5.26 2.37
CA LEU A 109 -3.32 5.58 1.74
C LEU A 109 -4.40 5.13 2.72
N THR A 110 -4.91 6.09 3.48
CA THR A 110 -5.83 5.80 4.58
C THR A 110 -7.18 5.29 4.08
N SER A 111 -7.98 4.72 4.97
CA SER A 111 -9.36 4.36 4.64
C SER A 111 -10.16 5.57 4.17
N HIS A 112 -9.88 6.76 4.73
CA HIS A 112 -10.49 8.01 4.29
C HIS A 112 -10.12 8.33 2.82
N PHE A 113 -8.84 8.19 2.48
CA PHE A 113 -8.37 8.34 1.10
C PHE A 113 -9.15 7.40 0.15
N MET A 114 -9.22 6.13 0.50
CA MET A 114 -9.89 5.13 -0.34
C MET A 114 -11.39 5.39 -0.46
N HIS A 115 -12.04 5.77 0.64
CA HIS A 115 -13.45 6.12 0.61
C HIS A 115 -13.71 7.29 -0.33
N HIS A 116 -12.89 8.34 -0.24
CA HIS A 116 -13.01 9.51 -1.11
C HIS A 116 -12.84 9.13 -2.59
N VAL A 117 -11.83 8.31 -2.90
CA VAL A 117 -11.57 7.86 -4.27
C VAL A 117 -12.77 7.09 -4.82
N ARG A 118 -13.33 6.18 -4.04
CA ARG A 118 -14.50 5.39 -4.47
C ARG A 118 -15.73 6.24 -4.71
N GLN A 119 -15.93 7.29 -3.90
CA GLN A 119 -17.11 8.14 -4.01
C GLN A 119 -16.97 9.21 -5.10
N GLN A 120 -15.77 9.75 -5.29
CA GLN A 120 -15.56 10.92 -6.14
C GLN A 120 -14.73 10.68 -7.39
N MET A 121 -13.98 9.56 -7.43
CA MET A 121 -13.03 9.27 -8.51
C MET A 121 -13.16 7.81 -8.98
N PRO A 122 -14.32 7.41 -9.51
CA PRO A 122 -14.57 6.01 -9.84
C PRO A 122 -13.60 5.41 -10.86
N ALA A 123 -13.08 6.21 -11.79
CA ALA A 123 -12.11 5.72 -12.77
C ALA A 123 -10.80 5.32 -12.09
N LEU A 124 -10.35 6.10 -11.10
CA LEU A 124 -9.18 5.76 -10.32
C LEU A 124 -9.43 4.52 -9.45
N ALA A 125 -10.61 4.43 -8.85
CA ALA A 125 -10.99 3.26 -8.06
C ALA A 125 -10.92 1.98 -8.90
N GLU A 126 -11.36 2.00 -10.16
CA GLU A 126 -11.27 0.87 -11.07
C GLU A 126 -9.81 0.44 -11.32
N VAL A 127 -8.92 1.41 -11.51
CA VAL A 127 -7.51 1.12 -11.74
C VAL A 127 -6.88 0.47 -10.50
N ILE A 128 -7.18 0.99 -9.32
CA ILE A 128 -6.71 0.42 -8.06
C ILE A 128 -7.22 -1.02 -7.88
N ASP A 129 -8.51 -1.25 -8.15
CA ASP A 129 -9.11 -2.57 -8.04
C ASP A 129 -8.46 -3.57 -8.99
N ARG A 130 -8.13 -3.13 -10.20
CA ARG A 130 -7.48 -3.98 -11.20
C ARG A 130 -6.08 -4.38 -10.76
N GLU A 131 -5.29 -3.44 -10.26
CA GLU A 131 -3.95 -3.75 -9.76
C GLU A 131 -3.98 -4.66 -8.53
N ALA A 132 -4.93 -4.46 -7.65
CA ALA A 132 -5.10 -5.33 -6.49
C ALA A 132 -5.45 -6.76 -6.92
N ALA A 133 -6.31 -6.92 -7.93
CA ALA A 133 -6.67 -8.23 -8.47
C ALA A 133 -5.45 -8.94 -9.08
N GLU A 134 -4.62 -8.22 -9.81
CA GLU A 134 -3.37 -8.75 -10.38
C GLU A 134 -2.41 -9.19 -9.28
N HIS A 135 -2.30 -8.41 -8.22
CA HIS A 135 -1.45 -8.72 -7.07
C HIS A 135 -1.94 -9.98 -6.35
N ARG A 136 -3.26 -10.10 -6.17
CA ARG A 136 -3.88 -11.29 -5.56
C ARG A 136 -3.55 -12.55 -6.37
N GLU A 137 -3.64 -12.48 -7.69
CA GLU A 137 -3.31 -13.61 -8.56
C GLU A 137 -1.84 -14.02 -8.44
N ARG A 138 -0.93 -13.05 -8.40
CA ARG A 138 0.49 -13.32 -8.21
C ARG A 138 0.77 -14.00 -6.86
N ASP A 139 0.16 -13.51 -5.79
CA ASP A 139 0.34 -14.09 -4.46
C ASP A 139 -0.22 -15.51 -4.41
N ARG A 140 -1.36 -15.74 -5.06
CA ARG A 140 -1.94 -17.08 -5.16
C ARG A 140 -1.01 -18.05 -5.88
N LEU A 141 -0.40 -17.62 -6.98
CA LEU A 141 0.53 -18.45 -7.73
C LEU A 141 1.79 -18.76 -6.92
N ARG A 142 2.33 -17.79 -6.19
CA ARG A 142 3.48 -18.01 -5.32
C ARG A 142 3.17 -19.02 -4.22
N ALA A 143 2.03 -18.87 -3.57
CA ALA A 143 1.61 -19.78 -2.50
C ALA A 143 1.44 -21.22 -2.98
N SER A 144 1.05 -21.40 -4.25
CA SER A 144 0.91 -22.73 -4.87
C SER A 144 2.20 -23.27 -5.46
N GLY A 145 3.30 -22.52 -5.40
CA GLY A 145 4.59 -22.92 -5.99
C GLY A 145 4.67 -22.71 -7.51
N GLN A 146 3.71 -22.02 -8.11
CA GLN A 146 3.71 -21.75 -9.55
C GLN A 146 4.68 -20.61 -9.89
N PRO A 147 5.31 -20.63 -11.10
CA PRO A 147 6.14 -19.53 -11.55
C PRO A 147 5.31 -18.24 -11.65
N VAL A 148 5.94 -17.14 -11.30
CA VAL A 148 5.34 -15.81 -11.43
C VAL A 148 6.18 -15.03 -12.41
N ASP A 149 5.59 -14.61 -13.53
CA ASP A 149 6.25 -13.81 -14.55
C ASP A 149 6.11 -12.31 -14.28
#